data_cf4b28efbbccbb87d91ca785ad8097c9
#
_entry.id   cf4b28efbbccbb87d91ca785ad8097c9
#
_cell.length_a   1.000
_cell.length_b   1.000
_cell.length_c   1.000
_cell.angle_alpha   90.00
_cell.angle_beta   90.00
_cell.angle_gamma   90.00
#
_symmetry.space_group_name_H-M   'P 1'
#
loop_
_entity.id
_entity.type
_entity.pdbx_description
1 polymer ?
#
loop_
_entity_poly.entity_id
_entity_poly.type
_entity_poly.pdbx_seq_one_letter_code
_entity_poly.pdbx_strand_id
1 'polypeptide(L)'
;KRHPNRHDVDAACPEHPVRIDHVTGHATVLNTRAMQVMGITQFTPDPPQGIIVRELDGKPTGLLYEMSSYLRDRTSKNRDLIRPPIDVSKVNDLLLSRGITSIQDAGADNGIEKWKSFKSLKGEDLLAPRVTMMIGRFHVDQFSEQGLVTGCGDDFLRVGAVKYLLTLTTGSLQPSVEEIEREVQMIAKSGYQIAFHAVEEEAVLAAARLISGLQSPILRHRIEHCSEATPRALLEVRRSGAVVVTNPGFLLHRGDTYLSSTPANLLPYLYPFAALSDANIKWAAASDAPVSPPDPLASVYAAVARCT
;
A
#
# COMPACT_ATOMS: atom_id res chain seq x y z
N LYS A 1 -15.13 -13.94 14.09
CA LYS A 1 -15.34 -13.96 12.63
C LYS A 1 -14.04 -14.45 11.98
N ARG A 2 -14.12 -15.31 10.97
CA ARG A 2 -12.98 -15.77 10.17
C ARG A 2 -13.02 -15.17 8.76
N HIS A 3 -11.89 -15.18 8.06
CA HIS A 3 -11.89 -14.93 6.63
C HIS A 3 -12.71 -16.02 5.91
N PRO A 4 -13.40 -15.70 4.81
CA PRO A 4 -13.95 -16.71 3.91
C PRO A 4 -12.81 -17.58 3.35
N ASN A 5 -13.14 -18.77 2.91
CA ASN A 5 -12.24 -19.67 2.22
C ASN A 5 -12.85 -20.15 0.89
N ARG A 6 -12.13 -20.97 0.14
CA ARG A 6 -12.60 -21.48 -1.15
C ARG A 6 -13.96 -22.15 -1.07
N HIS A 7 -14.26 -22.91 0.00
CA HIS A 7 -15.51 -23.63 0.14
C HIS A 7 -16.72 -22.70 0.29
N ASP A 8 -16.53 -21.58 1.03
CA ASP A 8 -17.59 -20.57 1.17
C ASP A 8 -17.90 -19.92 -0.20
N VAL A 9 -16.86 -19.69 -1.01
CA VAL A 9 -16.99 -19.05 -2.34
C VAL A 9 -17.48 -20.04 -3.39
N ASP A 10 -17.02 -21.32 -3.36
CA ASP A 10 -17.50 -22.38 -4.22
C ASP A 10 -19.00 -22.65 -4.03
N ALA A 11 -19.48 -22.60 -2.78
CA ALA A 11 -20.91 -22.77 -2.47
C ALA A 11 -21.77 -21.64 -3.10
N ALA A 12 -21.23 -20.43 -3.20
CA ALA A 12 -21.94 -19.29 -3.79
C ALA A 12 -21.80 -19.24 -5.33
N CYS A 13 -20.63 -19.62 -5.87
CA CYS A 13 -20.31 -19.51 -7.28
C CYS A 13 -19.37 -20.63 -7.74
N PRO A 14 -19.90 -21.84 -7.99
CA PRO A 14 -19.08 -23.01 -8.35
C PRO A 14 -18.54 -23.00 -9.78
N GLU A 15 -19.25 -22.38 -10.71
CA GLU A 15 -18.97 -22.51 -12.15
C GLU A 15 -17.98 -21.45 -12.68
N HIS A 16 -17.80 -20.35 -11.97
CA HIS A 16 -16.96 -19.24 -12.43
C HIS A 16 -15.70 -19.09 -11.55
N PRO A 17 -14.56 -18.67 -12.14
CA PRO A 17 -13.41 -18.28 -11.34
C PRO A 17 -13.73 -16.99 -10.56
N VAL A 18 -13.63 -17.05 -9.24
CA VAL A 18 -13.94 -15.91 -8.36
C VAL A 18 -12.70 -15.54 -7.56
N ARG A 19 -12.40 -14.23 -7.56
CA ARG A 19 -11.40 -13.58 -6.73
C ARG A 19 -12.06 -12.50 -5.88
N ILE A 20 -11.85 -12.56 -4.56
CA ILE A 20 -12.31 -11.56 -3.61
C ILE A 20 -11.07 -10.97 -2.93
N ASP A 21 -10.81 -9.69 -3.19
CA ASP A 21 -9.72 -8.98 -2.52
C ASP A 21 -10.24 -8.28 -1.26
N HIS A 22 -9.51 -8.40 -0.18
CA HIS A 22 -9.73 -7.56 0.99
C HIS A 22 -9.44 -6.11 0.64
N VAL A 23 -10.21 -5.18 1.20
CA VAL A 23 -10.11 -3.74 0.87
C VAL A 23 -8.71 -3.15 1.11
N THR A 24 -7.94 -3.72 2.03
CA THR A 24 -6.54 -3.31 2.30
C THR A 24 -5.54 -3.84 1.28
N GLY A 25 -5.93 -4.77 0.39
CA GLY A 25 -5.04 -5.39 -0.57
C GLY A 25 -4.10 -6.48 -0.02
N HIS A 26 -4.07 -6.69 1.30
CA HIS A 26 -3.15 -7.65 1.95
C HIS A 26 -3.66 -9.10 1.94
N ALA A 27 -4.95 -9.31 1.73
CA ALA A 27 -5.55 -10.64 1.68
C ALA A 27 -6.43 -10.81 0.43
N THR A 28 -6.39 -12.00 -0.15
CA THR A 28 -7.23 -12.39 -1.29
C THR A 28 -7.80 -13.77 -1.03
N VAL A 29 -9.04 -13.99 -1.43
CA VAL A 29 -9.66 -15.32 -1.44
C VAL A 29 -9.97 -15.72 -2.88
N LEU A 30 -9.52 -16.90 -3.26
CA LEU A 30 -9.82 -17.53 -4.54
C LEU A 30 -10.72 -18.74 -4.29
N ASN A 31 -11.72 -18.93 -5.15
CA ASN A 31 -12.43 -20.20 -5.19
C ASN A 31 -11.62 -21.30 -5.91
N THR A 32 -12.09 -22.54 -5.86
CA THR A 32 -11.41 -23.67 -6.48
C THR A 32 -11.18 -23.45 -7.99
N ARG A 33 -12.17 -22.88 -8.68
CA ARG A 33 -12.06 -22.59 -10.10
C ARG A 33 -11.00 -21.54 -10.43
N ALA A 34 -10.93 -20.47 -9.62
CA ALA A 34 -9.90 -19.45 -9.79
C ALA A 34 -8.49 -19.99 -9.50
N MET A 35 -8.32 -20.83 -8.48
CA MET A 35 -7.04 -21.48 -8.20
C MET A 35 -6.58 -22.36 -9.36
N GLN A 36 -7.50 -23.14 -9.97
CA GLN A 36 -7.22 -23.93 -11.18
C GLN A 36 -6.73 -23.04 -12.33
N VAL A 37 -7.47 -21.98 -12.64
CA VAL A 37 -7.09 -21.00 -13.70
C VAL A 37 -5.73 -20.35 -13.44
N MET A 38 -5.41 -20.07 -12.17
CA MET A 38 -4.16 -19.48 -11.74
C MET A 38 -3.02 -20.50 -11.59
N GLY A 39 -3.28 -21.81 -11.72
CA GLY A 39 -2.30 -22.86 -11.51
C GLY A 39 -1.79 -22.96 -10.07
N ILE A 40 -2.63 -22.60 -9.08
CA ILE A 40 -2.29 -22.70 -7.66
C ILE A 40 -2.75 -24.08 -7.15
N THR A 41 -1.80 -24.89 -6.70
CA THR A 41 -2.02 -26.27 -6.24
C THR A 41 -1.37 -26.47 -4.87
N GLN A 42 -1.54 -27.68 -4.30
CA GLN A 42 -0.86 -28.08 -3.08
C GLN A 42 0.68 -28.07 -3.18
N PHE A 43 1.22 -28.14 -4.40
CA PHE A 43 2.67 -28.11 -4.66
C PHE A 43 3.20 -26.70 -5.01
N THR A 44 2.33 -25.70 -5.12
CA THR A 44 2.76 -24.33 -5.37
C THR A 44 3.48 -23.81 -4.12
N PRO A 45 4.77 -23.43 -4.20
CA PRO A 45 5.47 -22.87 -3.05
C PRO A 45 4.92 -21.48 -2.71
N ASP A 46 5.07 -21.07 -1.46
CA ASP A 46 4.79 -19.71 -1.08
C ASP A 46 5.80 -18.78 -1.77
N PRO A 47 5.35 -17.72 -2.45
CA PRO A 47 6.27 -16.77 -3.05
C PRO A 47 6.96 -15.93 -1.97
N PRO A 48 8.08 -15.26 -2.30
CA PRO A 48 8.71 -14.33 -1.37
C PRO A 48 7.70 -13.32 -0.82
N GLN A 49 7.63 -13.17 0.49
CA GLN A 49 6.71 -12.29 1.22
C GLN A 49 5.22 -12.67 1.16
N GLY A 50 4.84 -13.74 0.43
CA GLY A 50 3.45 -14.19 0.32
C GLY A 50 3.20 -15.50 1.04
N ILE A 51 1.94 -15.72 1.45
CA ILE A 51 1.49 -16.95 2.11
C ILE A 51 0.29 -17.54 1.38
N ILE A 52 0.38 -18.83 1.06
CA ILE A 52 -0.77 -19.64 0.66
C ILE A 52 -1.25 -20.40 1.89
N VAL A 53 -2.38 -19.98 2.47
CA VAL A 53 -2.94 -20.69 3.63
C VAL A 53 -3.42 -22.07 3.20
N ARG A 54 -3.04 -23.11 3.97
CA ARG A 54 -3.30 -24.51 3.64
C ARG A 54 -4.15 -25.19 4.70
N GLU A 55 -4.90 -26.18 4.28
CA GLU A 55 -5.59 -27.15 5.13
C GLU A 55 -4.57 -28.15 5.73
N LEU A 56 -5.00 -28.94 6.68
CA LEU A 56 -4.15 -29.97 7.32
C LEU A 56 -3.61 -31.01 6.33
N ASP A 57 -4.32 -31.26 5.22
CA ASP A 57 -3.90 -32.14 4.14
C ASP A 57 -2.96 -31.48 3.12
N GLY A 58 -2.57 -30.25 3.35
CA GLY A 58 -1.67 -29.45 2.48
C GLY A 58 -2.35 -28.73 1.32
N LYS A 59 -3.65 -28.90 1.12
CA LYS A 59 -4.38 -28.21 0.04
C LYS A 59 -4.57 -26.74 0.37
N PRO A 60 -4.45 -25.81 -0.61
CA PRO A 60 -4.75 -24.40 -0.40
C PRO A 60 -6.20 -24.19 0.04
N THR A 61 -6.41 -23.38 1.08
CA THR A 61 -7.75 -22.98 1.54
C THR A 61 -8.41 -21.97 0.61
N GLY A 62 -7.69 -21.42 -0.36
CA GLY A 62 -8.08 -20.28 -1.17
C GLY A 62 -7.73 -18.92 -0.56
N LEU A 63 -7.43 -18.85 0.74
CA LEU A 63 -6.98 -17.63 1.40
C LEU A 63 -5.47 -17.43 1.16
N LEU A 64 -5.12 -16.27 0.68
CA LEU A 64 -3.76 -15.87 0.30
C LEU A 64 -3.44 -14.53 0.97
N TYR A 65 -2.23 -14.39 1.49
CA TYR A 65 -1.74 -13.13 2.05
C TYR A 65 -0.56 -12.59 1.24
N GLU A 66 -0.48 -11.25 1.06
CA GLU A 66 0.58 -10.53 0.36
C GLU A 66 0.86 -11.05 -1.07
N MET A 67 -0.17 -11.56 -1.76
CA MET A 67 -0.01 -12.20 -3.07
C MET A 67 -0.59 -11.39 -4.24
N SER A 68 -0.94 -10.12 -4.04
CA SER A 68 -1.60 -9.31 -5.07
C SER A 68 -0.77 -9.20 -6.36
N SER A 69 0.55 -8.99 -6.27
CA SER A 69 1.47 -8.93 -7.42
C SER A 69 1.57 -10.27 -8.15
N TYR A 70 1.78 -11.35 -7.38
CA TYR A 70 1.85 -12.70 -7.91
C TYR A 70 0.58 -13.09 -8.70
N LEU A 71 -0.59 -12.75 -8.16
CA LEU A 71 -1.86 -12.99 -8.83
C LEU A 71 -2.04 -12.13 -10.07
N ARG A 72 -1.61 -10.87 -10.02
CA ARG A 72 -1.69 -9.95 -11.15
C ARG A 72 -0.86 -10.46 -12.34
N ASP A 73 0.36 -10.89 -12.10
CA ASP A 73 1.24 -11.43 -13.14
C ASP A 73 0.65 -12.66 -13.81
N ARG A 74 0.03 -13.55 -13.04
CA ARG A 74 -0.66 -14.73 -13.58
C ARG A 74 -1.93 -14.36 -14.34
N THR A 75 -2.71 -13.41 -13.82
CA THR A 75 -3.91 -12.91 -14.49
C THR A 75 -3.57 -12.19 -15.79
N SER A 76 -2.46 -11.44 -15.83
CA SER A 76 -2.05 -10.70 -17.07
C SER A 76 -1.65 -11.64 -18.21
N LYS A 77 -1.13 -12.81 -17.87
CA LYS A 77 -0.73 -13.85 -18.84
C LYS A 77 -1.91 -14.68 -19.34
N ASN A 78 -3.05 -14.64 -18.66
CA ASN A 78 -4.23 -15.40 -19.06
C ASN A 78 -5.13 -14.56 -19.99
N ARG A 79 -5.11 -14.88 -21.27
CA ARG A 79 -5.88 -14.18 -22.32
C ARG A 79 -7.39 -14.40 -22.25
N ASP A 80 -7.83 -15.42 -21.53
CA ASP A 80 -9.26 -15.77 -21.42
C ASP A 80 -10.00 -14.88 -20.39
N LEU A 81 -9.28 -14.09 -19.60
CA LEU A 81 -9.87 -13.16 -18.65
C LEU A 81 -10.20 -11.83 -19.33
N ILE A 82 -11.48 -11.62 -19.62
CA ILE A 82 -11.99 -10.36 -20.15
C ILE A 82 -11.83 -9.27 -19.09
N ARG A 83 -11.11 -8.22 -19.44
CA ARG A 83 -11.03 -6.99 -18.61
C ARG A 83 -11.90 -5.92 -19.25
N PRO A 84 -12.94 -5.43 -18.57
CA PRO A 84 -13.69 -4.30 -19.09
C PRO A 84 -12.76 -3.07 -19.16
N PRO A 85 -13.00 -2.15 -20.11
CA PRO A 85 -12.27 -0.89 -20.17
C PRO A 85 -12.49 -0.11 -18.86
N ILE A 86 -11.45 0.55 -18.37
CA ILE A 86 -11.53 1.36 -17.17
C ILE A 86 -12.25 2.67 -17.52
N ASP A 87 -13.44 2.86 -16.95
CA ASP A 87 -14.15 4.14 -17.01
C ASP A 87 -13.63 5.06 -15.91
N VAL A 88 -12.78 6.01 -16.28
CA VAL A 88 -12.20 6.98 -15.34
C VAL A 88 -13.10 8.19 -15.09
N SER A 89 -14.20 8.37 -15.86
CA SER A 89 -15.10 9.53 -15.71
C SER A 89 -15.70 9.59 -14.31
N LYS A 90 -16.20 8.48 -13.79
CA LYS A 90 -16.75 8.36 -12.43
C LYS A 90 -15.72 8.63 -11.35
N VAL A 91 -14.46 8.28 -11.61
CA VAL A 91 -13.35 8.58 -10.69
C VAL A 91 -13.08 10.07 -10.67
N ASN A 92 -13.07 10.75 -11.83
CA ASN A 92 -12.96 12.20 -11.92
C ASN A 92 -14.06 12.89 -11.14
N ASP A 93 -15.32 12.53 -11.41
CA ASP A 93 -16.49 13.12 -10.74
C ASP A 93 -16.41 12.97 -9.23
N LEU A 94 -16.05 11.77 -8.74
CA LEU A 94 -15.88 11.51 -7.32
C LEU A 94 -14.79 12.41 -6.72
N LEU A 95 -13.61 12.44 -7.32
CA LEU A 95 -12.47 13.19 -6.78
C LEU A 95 -12.71 14.70 -6.82
N LEU A 96 -13.20 15.23 -7.94
CA LEU A 96 -13.46 16.66 -8.12
C LEU A 96 -14.61 17.14 -7.24
N SER A 97 -15.68 16.35 -7.06
CA SER A 97 -16.79 16.68 -6.14
C SER A 97 -16.35 16.79 -4.67
N ARG A 98 -15.21 16.17 -4.32
CA ARG A 98 -14.57 16.25 -3.00
C ARG A 98 -13.45 17.29 -2.93
N GLY A 99 -13.29 18.13 -3.98
CA GLY A 99 -12.24 19.14 -4.07
C GLY A 99 -10.82 18.57 -4.26
N ILE A 100 -10.70 17.30 -4.65
CA ILE A 100 -9.40 16.64 -4.86
C ILE A 100 -8.92 16.91 -6.29
N THR A 101 -7.92 17.76 -6.43
CA THR A 101 -7.31 18.13 -7.71
C THR A 101 -5.92 17.52 -7.95
N SER A 102 -5.40 16.82 -6.95
CA SER A 102 -4.13 16.09 -7.03
C SER A 102 -4.22 14.80 -6.24
N ILE A 103 -3.68 13.73 -6.79
CA ILE A 103 -3.60 12.41 -6.15
C ILE A 103 -2.18 11.89 -6.17
N GLN A 104 -1.87 11.01 -5.23
CA GLN A 104 -0.66 10.20 -5.26
C GLN A 104 -1.03 8.73 -5.33
N ASP A 105 -0.63 8.05 -6.41
CA ASP A 105 -0.73 6.60 -6.50
C ASP A 105 0.44 5.97 -5.73
N ALA A 106 0.15 5.32 -4.61
CA ALA A 106 1.13 4.71 -3.71
C ALA A 106 1.26 3.20 -3.89
N GLY A 107 0.93 2.68 -5.08
CA GLY A 107 1.02 1.27 -5.40
C GLY A 107 2.45 0.75 -5.36
N ALA A 108 2.67 -0.36 -4.61
CA ALA A 108 4.00 -0.97 -4.48
C ALA A 108 4.44 -1.77 -5.72
N ASP A 109 3.53 -1.99 -6.68
CA ASP A 109 3.79 -2.72 -7.92
C ASP A 109 3.75 -1.81 -9.16
N ASN A 110 3.83 -0.50 -8.97
CA ASN A 110 3.80 0.44 -10.07
C ASN A 110 5.09 0.35 -10.89
N GLY A 111 4.97 -0.19 -12.09
CA GLY A 111 6.03 -0.27 -13.08
C GLY A 111 5.83 0.70 -14.24
N ILE A 112 6.70 0.58 -15.24
CA ILE A 112 6.73 1.48 -16.40
C ILE A 112 5.43 1.41 -17.22
N GLU A 113 4.75 0.27 -17.27
CA GLU A 113 3.47 0.15 -18.00
C GLU A 113 2.35 0.95 -17.30
N LYS A 114 2.35 1.02 -15.98
CA LYS A 114 1.42 1.88 -15.26
C LYS A 114 1.70 3.36 -15.52
N TRP A 115 2.98 3.74 -15.57
CA TRP A 115 3.40 5.09 -15.94
C TRP A 115 2.91 5.46 -17.34
N LYS A 116 3.09 4.58 -18.33
CA LYS A 116 2.57 4.78 -19.70
C LYS A 116 1.05 4.91 -19.71
N SER A 117 0.35 4.13 -18.91
CA SER A 117 -1.12 4.22 -18.79
C SER A 117 -1.55 5.58 -18.25
N PHE A 118 -0.92 6.10 -17.19
CA PHE A 118 -1.20 7.46 -16.71
C PHE A 118 -0.86 8.52 -17.76
N LYS A 119 0.25 8.35 -18.48
CA LYS A 119 0.64 9.28 -19.55
C LYS A 119 -0.40 9.32 -20.66
N SER A 120 -0.95 8.17 -21.07
CA SER A 120 -2.05 8.09 -22.06
C SER A 120 -3.31 8.79 -21.54
N LEU A 121 -3.75 8.45 -20.31
CA LEU A 121 -4.94 9.07 -19.71
C LEU A 121 -4.81 10.60 -19.58
N LYS A 122 -3.60 11.11 -19.34
CA LYS A 122 -3.32 12.55 -19.29
C LYS A 122 -3.26 13.17 -20.67
N GLY A 123 -2.63 12.52 -21.63
CA GLY A 123 -2.54 12.99 -23.01
C GLY A 123 -3.88 13.03 -23.74
N GLU A 124 -4.84 12.24 -23.31
CA GLU A 124 -6.20 12.15 -23.82
C GLU A 124 -7.23 12.94 -22.99
N ASP A 125 -6.77 13.71 -21.99
CA ASP A 125 -7.62 14.49 -21.05
C ASP A 125 -8.68 13.64 -20.30
N LEU A 126 -8.45 12.33 -20.16
CA LEU A 126 -9.37 11.42 -19.52
C LEU A 126 -9.27 11.42 -17.99
N LEU A 127 -8.14 11.85 -17.40
CA LEU A 127 -7.93 11.90 -15.97
C LEU A 127 -7.62 13.35 -15.53
N ALA A 128 -8.57 14.00 -14.88
CA ALA A 128 -8.48 15.41 -14.49
C ALA A 128 -7.46 15.71 -13.38
N PRO A 129 -7.45 15.00 -12.21
CA PRO A 129 -6.52 15.31 -11.13
C PRO A 129 -5.05 15.12 -11.53
N ARG A 130 -4.17 15.99 -11.04
CA ARG A 130 -2.71 15.78 -11.15
C ARG A 130 -2.30 14.48 -10.46
N VAL A 131 -1.35 13.76 -11.02
CA VAL A 131 -0.89 12.47 -10.50
C VAL A 131 0.58 12.52 -10.14
N THR A 132 0.91 12.11 -8.92
CA THR A 132 2.27 11.71 -8.56
C THR A 132 2.25 10.20 -8.39
N MET A 133 2.98 9.45 -9.21
CA MET A 133 3.01 8.00 -9.15
C MET A 133 4.26 7.52 -8.40
N MET A 134 4.08 6.81 -7.28
CA MET A 134 5.17 6.05 -6.66
C MET A 134 5.57 4.87 -7.54
N ILE A 135 6.81 4.44 -7.41
CA ILE A 135 7.38 3.31 -8.16
C ILE A 135 7.52 2.13 -7.20
N GLY A 136 7.15 0.93 -7.63
CA GLY A 136 7.45 -0.30 -6.90
C GLY A 136 8.97 -0.57 -6.89
N ARG A 137 9.52 -1.03 -5.75
CA ARG A 137 10.96 -1.27 -5.57
C ARG A 137 11.57 -2.14 -6.67
N PHE A 138 10.84 -3.12 -7.18
CA PHE A 138 11.30 -4.05 -8.20
C PHE A 138 11.28 -3.48 -9.63
N HIS A 139 10.84 -2.23 -9.80
CA HIS A 139 10.71 -1.57 -11.10
C HIS A 139 11.66 -0.39 -11.27
N VAL A 140 12.50 -0.09 -10.29
CA VAL A 140 13.39 1.09 -10.28
C VAL A 140 14.28 1.12 -11.51
N ASP A 141 14.85 -0.01 -11.92
CA ASP A 141 15.74 -0.10 -13.08
C ASP A 141 15.05 0.38 -14.37
N GLN A 142 13.76 0.01 -14.57
CA GLN A 142 12.98 0.42 -15.75
C GLN A 142 12.82 1.94 -15.84
N PHE A 143 12.76 2.65 -14.70
CA PHE A 143 12.69 4.10 -14.63
C PHE A 143 14.07 4.74 -14.77
N SER A 144 15.08 4.17 -14.11
CA SER A 144 16.45 4.64 -14.17
C SER A 144 17.03 4.62 -15.59
N GLU A 145 16.77 3.55 -16.34
CA GLU A 145 17.17 3.41 -17.75
C GLU A 145 16.55 4.51 -18.65
N GLN A 146 15.43 5.10 -18.25
CA GLN A 146 14.77 6.20 -18.95
C GLN A 146 15.08 7.58 -18.35
N GLY A 147 15.99 7.65 -17.36
CA GLY A 147 16.33 8.89 -16.67
C GLY A 147 15.20 9.48 -15.80
N LEU A 148 14.22 8.65 -15.45
CA LEU A 148 13.04 9.04 -14.67
C LEU A 148 13.29 8.86 -13.17
N VAL A 149 13.76 9.89 -12.48
CA VAL A 149 13.93 9.92 -11.02
C VAL A 149 12.79 10.68 -10.35
N THR A 150 12.73 10.65 -9.02
CA THR A 150 11.72 11.39 -8.24
C THR A 150 11.65 12.86 -8.66
N GLY A 151 10.43 13.33 -8.95
CA GLY A 151 10.16 14.69 -9.42
C GLY A 151 10.17 14.85 -10.94
N CYS A 152 10.71 13.92 -11.72
CA CYS A 152 10.62 13.93 -13.17
C CYS A 152 9.19 13.84 -13.66
N GLY A 153 8.91 14.49 -14.79
CA GLY A 153 7.59 14.61 -15.40
C GLY A 153 7.20 16.07 -15.63
N ASP A 154 5.91 16.35 -15.61
CA ASP A 154 5.35 17.68 -15.81
C ASP A 154 4.41 18.09 -14.66
N ASP A 155 3.63 19.15 -14.84
CA ASP A 155 2.70 19.62 -13.82
C ASP A 155 1.50 18.72 -13.58
N PHE A 156 1.24 17.75 -14.47
CA PHE A 156 0.08 16.87 -14.41
C PHE A 156 0.42 15.41 -14.09
N LEU A 157 1.67 14.96 -14.39
CA LEU A 157 2.11 13.60 -14.08
C LEU A 157 3.58 13.63 -13.66
N ARG A 158 3.87 13.19 -12.41
CA ARG A 158 5.24 13.15 -11.85
C ARG A 158 5.58 11.79 -11.26
N VAL A 159 6.85 11.45 -11.37
CA VAL A 159 7.46 10.32 -10.65
C VAL A 159 7.56 10.67 -9.17
N GLY A 160 7.02 9.83 -8.32
CA GLY A 160 7.04 9.94 -6.87
C GLY A 160 8.19 9.17 -6.22
N ALA A 161 7.95 8.68 -5.00
CA ALA A 161 8.90 7.88 -4.24
C ALA A 161 8.97 6.43 -4.75
N VAL A 162 10.07 5.75 -4.41
CA VAL A 162 10.13 4.28 -4.48
C VAL A 162 9.45 3.71 -3.24
N LYS A 163 8.45 2.86 -3.45
CA LYS A 163 7.60 2.27 -2.39
C LYS A 163 8.14 0.93 -1.94
N TYR A 164 8.34 0.82 -0.64
CA TYR A 164 8.62 -0.42 0.07
C TYR A 164 7.43 -0.80 0.97
N LEU A 165 7.16 -2.09 1.08
CA LEU A 165 6.20 -2.63 2.05
C LEU A 165 7.00 -3.30 3.17
N LEU A 166 6.92 -2.75 4.39
CA LEU A 166 7.39 -3.39 5.60
C LEU A 166 6.18 -3.93 6.33
N THR A 167 6.10 -5.24 6.51
CA THR A 167 4.93 -5.92 7.09
C THR A 167 5.34 -7.05 8.02
N LEU A 168 4.52 -7.31 9.03
CA LEU A 168 4.66 -8.45 9.95
C LEU A 168 3.63 -9.55 9.67
N THR A 169 2.93 -9.52 8.54
CA THR A 169 1.89 -10.48 8.17
C THR A 169 2.35 -11.94 8.25
N THR A 170 3.64 -12.20 8.03
CA THR A 170 4.23 -13.54 8.09
C THR A 170 4.77 -13.92 9.48
N GLY A 171 4.54 -13.08 10.50
CA GLY A 171 5.02 -13.29 11.87
C GLY A 171 6.42 -12.73 12.15
N SER A 172 7.10 -12.18 11.15
CA SER A 172 8.35 -11.43 11.27
C SER A 172 8.38 -10.30 10.27
N LEU A 173 9.23 -9.30 10.50
CA LEU A 173 9.37 -8.16 9.59
C LEU A 173 9.85 -8.61 8.20
N GLN A 174 9.10 -8.27 7.18
CA GLN A 174 9.41 -8.57 5.78
C GLN A 174 9.31 -7.32 4.90
N PRO A 175 10.32 -7.05 4.05
CA PRO A 175 11.68 -7.61 4.14
C PRO A 175 12.39 -7.15 5.43
N SER A 176 13.41 -7.90 5.86
CA SER A 176 14.24 -7.47 6.99
C SER A 176 15.06 -6.23 6.63
N VAL A 177 15.50 -5.46 7.65
CA VAL A 177 16.34 -4.28 7.43
C VAL A 177 17.63 -4.66 6.71
N GLU A 178 18.25 -5.75 7.13
CA GLU A 178 19.52 -6.26 6.60
C GLU A 178 19.43 -6.61 5.12
N GLU A 179 18.27 -7.10 4.66
CA GLU A 179 18.03 -7.46 3.26
C GLU A 179 17.97 -6.24 2.34
N ILE A 180 17.43 -5.12 2.81
CA ILE A 180 17.13 -3.97 1.93
C ILE A 180 17.99 -2.73 2.19
N GLU A 181 18.77 -2.67 3.28
CA GLU A 181 19.50 -1.47 3.68
C GLU A 181 20.41 -0.94 2.56
N ARG A 182 21.19 -1.81 1.94
CA ARG A 182 22.09 -1.44 0.82
C ARG A 182 21.32 -0.98 -0.41
N GLU A 183 20.24 -1.68 -0.76
CA GLU A 183 19.36 -1.33 -1.88
C GLU A 183 18.76 0.06 -1.69
N VAL A 184 18.19 0.30 -0.52
CA VAL A 184 17.58 1.60 -0.15
C VAL A 184 18.59 2.73 -0.24
N GLN A 185 19.83 2.52 0.25
CA GLN A 185 20.91 3.52 0.17
C GLN A 185 21.32 3.81 -1.28
N MET A 186 21.45 2.78 -2.13
CA MET A 186 21.80 2.95 -3.54
C MET A 186 20.70 3.72 -4.28
N ILE A 187 19.43 3.35 -4.09
CA ILE A 187 18.29 3.98 -4.74
C ILE A 187 18.17 5.45 -4.31
N ALA A 188 18.33 5.75 -3.00
CA ALA A 188 18.30 7.13 -2.52
C ALA A 188 19.45 7.99 -3.10
N LYS A 189 20.66 7.44 -3.21
CA LYS A 189 21.82 8.10 -3.84
C LYS A 189 21.59 8.38 -5.33
N SER A 190 20.79 7.56 -6.01
CA SER A 190 20.40 7.77 -7.41
C SER A 190 19.29 8.81 -7.60
N GLY A 191 18.89 9.53 -6.54
CA GLY A 191 17.93 10.64 -6.62
C GLY A 191 16.48 10.24 -6.40
N TYR A 192 16.23 9.06 -5.87
CA TYR A 192 14.85 8.65 -5.54
C TYR A 192 14.49 8.93 -4.09
N GLN A 193 13.33 9.54 -3.88
CA GLN A 193 12.65 9.55 -2.58
C GLN A 193 12.27 8.12 -2.21
N ILE A 194 12.37 7.75 -0.94
CA ILE A 194 11.94 6.45 -0.42
C ILE A 194 10.67 6.65 0.40
N ALA A 195 9.70 5.74 0.25
CA ALA A 195 8.48 5.69 1.04
C ALA A 195 8.27 4.27 1.58
N PHE A 196 8.20 4.12 2.90
CA PHE A 196 7.95 2.85 3.56
C PHE A 196 6.50 2.76 4.02
N HIS A 197 5.77 1.72 3.61
CA HIS A 197 4.58 1.29 4.32
C HIS A 197 5.02 0.70 5.66
N ALA A 198 4.49 1.21 6.77
CA ALA A 198 4.80 0.74 8.10
C ALA A 198 3.60 0.99 9.03
N VAL A 199 2.96 -0.06 9.47
CA VAL A 199 1.75 -0.03 10.31
C VAL A 199 2.10 -0.34 11.77
N GLU A 200 2.70 -1.49 12.00
CA GLU A 200 3.09 -1.96 13.33
C GLU A 200 4.34 -1.23 13.84
N GLU A 201 4.48 -1.08 15.15
CA GLU A 201 5.63 -0.39 15.78
C GLU A 201 6.97 -0.89 15.24
N GLU A 202 7.15 -2.20 15.09
CA GLU A 202 8.40 -2.79 14.60
C GLU A 202 8.73 -2.32 13.18
N ALA A 203 7.72 -2.28 12.30
CA ALA A 203 7.88 -1.78 10.94
C ALA A 203 8.19 -0.27 10.93
N VAL A 204 7.55 0.52 11.80
CA VAL A 204 7.82 1.96 11.95
C VAL A 204 9.26 2.20 12.41
N LEU A 205 9.74 1.44 13.40
CA LEU A 205 11.12 1.52 13.89
C LEU A 205 12.13 1.14 12.80
N ALA A 206 11.85 0.09 12.04
CA ALA A 206 12.69 -0.33 10.92
C ALA A 206 12.76 0.74 9.82
N ALA A 207 11.62 1.32 9.43
CA ALA A 207 11.57 2.42 8.48
C ALA A 207 12.36 3.64 8.95
N ALA A 208 12.19 4.05 10.21
CA ALA A 208 12.93 5.15 10.80
C ALA A 208 14.45 4.89 10.80
N ARG A 209 14.89 3.69 11.16
CA ARG A 209 16.30 3.27 11.12
C ARG A 209 16.87 3.37 9.71
N LEU A 210 16.17 2.82 8.71
CA LEU A 210 16.60 2.86 7.30
C LEU A 210 16.72 4.32 6.82
N ILE A 211 15.74 5.17 7.11
CA ILE A 211 15.78 6.59 6.70
C ILE A 211 16.92 7.34 7.40
N SER A 212 17.20 7.06 8.67
CA SER A 212 18.32 7.68 9.39
C SER A 212 19.68 7.41 8.74
N GLY A 213 19.84 6.31 8.03
CA GLY A 213 21.04 5.96 7.27
C GLY A 213 21.17 6.69 5.92
N LEU A 214 20.16 7.45 5.50
CA LEU A 214 20.14 8.12 4.19
C LEU A 214 20.70 9.55 4.28
N GLN A 215 21.64 9.87 3.42
CA GLN A 215 22.30 11.20 3.38
C GLN A 215 21.61 12.19 2.42
N SER A 216 20.30 12.09 2.25
CA SER A 216 19.54 12.89 1.28
C SER A 216 18.29 13.54 1.89
N PRO A 217 18.42 14.45 2.89
CA PRO A 217 17.27 15.04 3.58
C PRO A 217 16.37 15.86 2.66
N ILE A 218 16.91 16.38 1.55
CA ILE A 218 16.14 17.15 0.56
C ILE A 218 15.06 16.30 -0.14
N LEU A 219 15.25 14.99 -0.20
CA LEU A 219 14.28 14.08 -0.81
C LEU A 219 13.06 13.82 0.09
N ARG A 220 13.11 14.23 1.38
CA ARG A 220 11.98 14.13 2.31
C ARG A 220 11.42 12.70 2.34
N HIS A 221 12.26 11.71 2.65
CA HIS A 221 11.86 10.29 2.75
C HIS A 221 10.66 10.13 3.67
N ARG A 222 9.81 9.12 3.43
CA ARG A 222 8.49 9.04 4.02
C ARG A 222 8.23 7.72 4.73
N ILE A 223 7.39 7.81 5.77
CA ILE A 223 6.74 6.67 6.40
C ILE A 223 5.24 6.82 6.16
N GLU A 224 4.66 5.86 5.44
CA GLU A 224 3.22 5.78 5.20
C GLU A 224 2.54 5.06 6.38
N HIS A 225 1.37 5.50 6.74
CA HIS A 225 0.55 5.07 7.86
C HIS A 225 1.11 5.47 9.22
N CYS A 226 2.24 4.92 9.66
CA CYS A 226 2.80 5.15 10.99
C CYS A 226 1.71 4.96 12.06
N SER A 227 0.98 3.83 11.96
CA SER A 227 -0.28 3.65 12.69
C SER A 227 -0.05 3.37 14.16
N GLU A 228 0.88 2.48 14.51
CA GLU A 228 1.29 2.19 15.89
C GLU A 228 2.53 3.01 16.24
N ALA A 229 2.35 4.26 16.67
CA ALA A 229 3.44 5.16 16.97
C ALA A 229 3.56 5.38 18.50
N THR A 230 4.18 4.43 19.18
CA THR A 230 4.53 4.53 20.61
C THR A 230 5.51 5.69 20.85
N PRO A 231 5.71 6.14 22.10
CA PRO A 231 6.72 7.16 22.42
C PRO A 231 8.12 6.82 21.91
N ARG A 232 8.49 5.53 21.91
CA ARG A 232 9.74 5.03 21.35
C ARG A 232 9.78 5.23 19.84
N ALA A 233 8.72 4.82 19.14
CA ALA A 233 8.63 4.96 17.68
C ALA A 233 8.64 6.44 17.26
N LEU A 234 7.90 7.31 17.96
CA LEU A 234 7.91 8.76 17.70
C LEU A 234 9.31 9.37 17.84
N LEU A 235 10.08 8.95 18.86
CA LEU A 235 11.45 9.42 19.06
C LEU A 235 12.34 9.06 17.87
N GLU A 236 12.27 7.82 17.38
CA GLU A 236 13.09 7.36 16.25
C GLU A 236 12.63 7.98 14.91
N VAL A 237 11.32 8.12 14.69
CA VAL A 237 10.77 8.83 13.52
C VAL A 237 11.25 10.29 13.50
N ARG A 238 11.21 10.99 14.64
CA ARG A 238 11.74 12.36 14.75
C ARG A 238 13.23 12.42 14.41
N ARG A 239 14.04 11.52 14.97
CA ARG A 239 15.49 11.46 14.70
C ARG A 239 15.81 11.18 13.24
N SER A 240 15.01 10.36 12.57
CA SER A 240 15.21 10.04 11.16
C SER A 240 14.95 11.21 10.22
N GLY A 241 14.21 12.24 10.66
CA GLY A 241 13.76 13.35 9.81
C GLY A 241 12.72 12.95 8.77
N ALA A 242 12.11 11.76 8.91
CA ALA A 242 11.06 11.28 8.00
C ALA A 242 9.83 12.20 8.02
N VAL A 243 9.16 12.29 6.87
CA VAL A 243 7.80 12.84 6.77
C VAL A 243 6.81 11.69 6.93
N VAL A 244 5.87 11.82 7.85
CA VAL A 244 4.81 10.82 8.05
C VAL A 244 3.61 11.16 7.17
N VAL A 245 3.05 10.17 6.47
CA VAL A 245 1.77 10.31 5.76
C VAL A 245 0.79 9.30 6.34
N THR A 246 -0.14 9.78 7.15
CA THR A 246 -1.04 8.96 7.97
C THR A 246 -2.50 9.09 7.54
N ASN A 247 -3.40 8.29 8.11
CA ASN A 247 -4.74 8.05 7.59
C ASN A 247 -5.84 8.36 8.63
N PRO A 248 -6.19 9.64 8.88
CA PRO A 248 -7.23 9.96 9.87
C PRO A 248 -8.59 9.34 9.56
N GLY A 249 -8.94 9.24 8.27
CA GLY A 249 -10.19 8.58 7.85
C GLY A 249 -10.33 7.13 8.32
N PHE A 250 -9.23 6.44 8.61
CA PHE A 250 -9.29 5.09 9.15
C PHE A 250 -9.95 5.03 10.54
N LEU A 251 -9.72 6.02 11.39
CA LEU A 251 -10.42 6.07 12.69
C LEU A 251 -11.92 6.18 12.50
N LEU A 252 -12.39 7.08 11.63
CA LEU A 252 -13.80 7.29 11.37
C LEU A 252 -14.50 6.06 10.78
N HIS A 253 -13.82 5.35 9.87
CA HIS A 253 -14.45 4.24 9.12
C HIS A 253 -14.17 2.85 9.71
N ARG A 254 -13.16 2.71 10.58
CA ARG A 254 -12.69 1.43 11.12
C ARG A 254 -12.41 1.45 12.61
N GLY A 255 -12.69 2.55 13.30
CA GLY A 255 -12.37 2.72 14.72
C GLY A 255 -12.99 1.63 15.61
N ASP A 256 -14.26 1.24 15.36
CA ASP A 256 -14.88 0.13 16.10
C ASP A 256 -14.14 -1.21 15.92
N THR A 257 -13.60 -1.44 14.72
CA THR A 257 -12.77 -2.62 14.47
C THR A 257 -11.46 -2.53 15.26
N TYR A 258 -10.80 -1.37 15.27
CA TYR A 258 -9.59 -1.17 16.06
C TYR A 258 -9.85 -1.34 17.55
N LEU A 259 -10.93 -0.79 18.08
CA LEU A 259 -11.32 -0.95 19.50
C LEU A 259 -11.52 -2.42 19.88
N SER A 260 -12.02 -3.24 18.96
CA SER A 260 -12.30 -4.66 19.22
C SER A 260 -11.13 -5.61 18.92
N SER A 261 -10.17 -5.22 18.07
CA SER A 261 -9.10 -6.10 17.59
C SER A 261 -7.70 -5.71 18.06
N THR A 262 -7.49 -4.46 18.47
CA THR A 262 -6.18 -3.98 18.92
C THR A 262 -6.00 -4.24 20.41
N PRO A 263 -4.82 -4.73 20.87
CA PRO A 263 -4.51 -4.85 22.27
C PRO A 263 -4.69 -3.51 23.01
N ALA A 264 -5.30 -3.55 24.20
CA ALA A 264 -5.66 -2.35 24.96
C ALA A 264 -4.47 -1.41 25.24
N ASN A 265 -3.28 -1.98 25.43
CA ASN A 265 -2.04 -1.21 25.66
C ASN A 265 -1.54 -0.48 24.40
N LEU A 266 -1.98 -0.84 23.21
CA LEU A 266 -1.60 -0.19 21.93
C LEU A 266 -2.64 0.86 21.49
N LEU A 267 -3.90 0.76 21.92
CA LEU A 267 -4.96 1.69 21.54
C LEU A 267 -4.60 3.17 21.69
N PRO A 268 -3.92 3.63 22.77
CA PRO A 268 -3.53 5.04 22.91
C PRO A 268 -2.54 5.52 21.83
N TYR A 269 -1.81 4.60 21.22
CA TYR A 269 -0.75 4.90 20.26
C TYR A 269 -1.17 4.73 18.79
N LEU A 270 -2.43 4.35 18.55
CA LEU A 270 -2.95 4.24 17.19
C LEU A 270 -3.24 5.63 16.62
N TYR A 271 -2.65 5.93 15.45
CA TYR A 271 -2.84 7.20 14.73
C TYR A 271 -2.75 8.43 15.64
N PRO A 272 -1.62 8.67 16.34
CA PRO A 272 -1.51 9.69 17.37
C PRO A 272 -1.15 11.05 16.77
N PHE A 273 -2.07 11.71 16.05
CA PHE A 273 -1.83 12.94 15.28
C PHE A 273 -1.29 14.09 16.15
N ALA A 274 -1.85 14.27 17.36
CA ALA A 274 -1.37 15.28 18.30
C ALA A 274 0.09 15.00 18.69
N ALA A 275 0.41 13.76 19.05
CA ALA A 275 1.78 13.39 19.44
C ALA A 275 2.80 13.53 18.30
N LEU A 276 2.39 13.31 17.04
CA LEU A 276 3.24 13.63 15.88
C LEU A 276 3.57 15.12 15.82
N SER A 277 2.57 15.99 16.04
CA SER A 277 2.73 17.45 16.06
C SER A 277 3.58 17.90 17.25
N ASP A 278 3.30 17.40 18.45
CA ASP A 278 4.03 17.72 19.69
C ASP A 278 5.51 17.29 19.60
N ALA A 279 5.79 16.20 18.92
CA ALA A 279 7.14 15.74 18.63
C ALA A 279 7.85 16.53 17.51
N ASN A 280 7.22 17.56 16.91
CA ASN A 280 7.73 18.28 15.75
C ASN A 280 8.04 17.36 14.54
N ILE A 281 7.30 16.28 14.36
CA ILE A 281 7.37 15.43 13.19
C ILE A 281 6.50 16.05 12.09
N LYS A 282 7.06 16.26 10.90
CA LYS A 282 6.28 16.70 9.75
C LYS A 282 5.34 15.59 9.31
N TRP A 283 4.05 15.88 9.24
CA TRP A 283 3.09 14.89 8.79
C TRP A 283 2.02 15.48 7.86
N ALA A 284 1.39 14.62 7.07
CA ALA A 284 0.26 14.92 6.20
C ALA A 284 -0.79 13.81 6.31
N ALA A 285 -2.04 14.14 5.96
CA ALA A 285 -3.14 13.20 5.91
C ALA A 285 -3.33 12.64 4.50
N ALA A 286 -3.69 11.36 4.41
CA ALA A 286 -4.07 10.69 3.18
C ALA A 286 -5.26 9.76 3.42
N SER A 287 -6.06 9.50 2.38
CA SER A 287 -7.20 8.59 2.46
C SER A 287 -6.80 7.13 2.35
N ASP A 288 -5.74 6.85 1.60
CA ASP A 288 -5.41 5.49 1.17
C ASP A 288 -6.61 4.80 0.48
N ALA A 289 -7.31 5.56 -0.39
CA ALA A 289 -8.45 5.02 -1.12
C ALA A 289 -8.05 3.83 -1.99
N PRO A 290 -8.84 2.75 -2.03
CA PRO A 290 -10.21 2.60 -1.53
C PRO A 290 -10.33 2.09 -0.09
N VAL A 291 -9.25 2.00 0.69
CA VAL A 291 -9.27 1.51 2.08
C VAL A 291 -10.17 2.40 2.98
N SER A 292 -10.08 3.71 2.78
CA SER A 292 -11.14 4.63 3.23
C SER A 292 -11.60 5.51 2.05
N PRO A 293 -12.82 6.08 2.12
CA PRO A 293 -13.28 7.01 1.10
C PRO A 293 -12.33 8.20 0.92
N PRO A 294 -12.14 8.69 -0.31
CA PRO A 294 -11.33 9.88 -0.57
C PRO A 294 -12.12 11.15 -0.18
N ASP A 295 -12.22 11.41 1.12
CA ASP A 295 -12.93 12.53 1.70
C ASP A 295 -12.01 13.36 2.61
N PRO A 296 -11.43 14.47 2.10
CA PRO A 296 -10.52 15.29 2.88
C PRO A 296 -11.16 15.94 4.11
N LEU A 297 -12.44 16.37 4.01
CA LEU A 297 -13.13 17.00 5.13
C LEU A 297 -13.46 15.99 6.24
N ALA A 298 -13.87 14.79 5.87
CA ALA A 298 -14.06 13.69 6.82
C ALA A 298 -12.73 13.32 7.51
N SER A 299 -11.63 13.35 6.76
CA SER A 299 -10.29 13.11 7.33
C SER A 299 -9.89 14.21 8.31
N VAL A 300 -10.15 15.49 8.01
CA VAL A 300 -9.93 16.61 8.95
C VAL A 300 -10.77 16.44 10.20
N TYR A 301 -12.06 16.13 10.05
CA TYR A 301 -12.94 15.87 11.18
C TYR A 301 -12.41 14.73 12.07
N ALA A 302 -12.05 13.61 11.46
CA ALA A 302 -11.50 12.46 12.19
C ALA A 302 -10.20 12.79 12.95
N ALA A 303 -9.32 13.61 12.35
CA ALA A 303 -8.09 14.04 13.01
C ALA A 303 -8.34 14.92 14.25
N VAL A 304 -9.37 15.75 14.22
CA VAL A 304 -9.72 16.69 15.31
C VAL A 304 -10.57 16.02 16.38
N ALA A 305 -11.65 15.35 15.97
CA ALA A 305 -12.62 14.77 16.89
C ALA A 305 -12.17 13.41 17.46
N ARG A 306 -11.31 12.68 16.73
CA ARG A 306 -10.83 11.34 17.09
C ARG A 306 -11.98 10.40 17.50
N CYS A 307 -13.03 10.35 16.69
CA CYS A 307 -14.21 9.50 16.91
C CYS A 307 -14.34 8.45 15.81
N THR A 308 -15.11 7.41 16.10
CA THR A 308 -15.52 6.34 15.17
C THR A 308 -16.91 6.60 14.66
#